data_f44eb49bbe20ed9bd740517f9e215e0a
#
_entry.id   f44eb49bbe20ed9bd740517f9e215e0a
#
_cell.length_a   1.000
_cell.length_b   1.000
_cell.length_c   1.000
_cell.angle_alpha   90.00
_cell.angle_beta   90.00
_cell.angle_gamma   90.00
#
_symmetry.space_group_name_H-M   'P 1'
#
loop_
_entity.id
_entity.type
_entity.pdbx_description
1 polymer ?
#
loop_
_entity_poly.entity_id
_entity_poly.type
_entity_poly.pdbx_seq_one_letter_code
_entity_poly.pdbx_strand_id
1 'polypeptide(L)'
;CAHVRGHMQPRADGRFAFIRDCGGFYIDDRPEHTAADGADKVVYLTFDAGYENGNVARVLDALAQADAAGAFFVLGNLARQNPDLIRRMAAEGHLVCNHSYAHRDMTSWSADEIAAELTRLEDACREAGVETAKFFRPPEGRFSESLLRAVMAQGYRTVFWSFGYADWDNDRQPSPAAAKAKILDNLHNGAVILLHPTS
;
A
#
# COMPACT_ATOMS: atom_id res chain seq x y z
N CYS A 1 -15.67 -10.52 7.59
CA CYS A 1 -14.56 -9.60 7.30
C CYS A 1 -13.35 -10.00 8.14
N ALA A 2 -12.25 -10.33 7.50
CA ALA A 2 -10.99 -10.48 8.20
C ALA A 2 -10.30 -9.12 8.26
N HIS A 3 -9.77 -8.77 9.43
CA HIS A 3 -9.04 -7.54 9.66
C HIS A 3 -7.59 -7.89 9.93
N VAL A 4 -6.67 -7.38 9.10
CA VAL A 4 -5.25 -7.60 9.29
C VAL A 4 -4.76 -6.61 10.35
N ARG A 5 -4.66 -7.04 11.60
CA ARG A 5 -4.06 -6.27 12.69
C ARG A 5 -2.71 -6.87 13.09
N GLY A 6 -1.67 -6.05 13.07
CA GLY A 6 -0.37 -6.40 13.60
C GLY A 6 0.42 -7.41 12.77
N HIS A 7 1.45 -8.00 13.33
CA HIS A 7 2.30 -8.99 12.69
C HIS A 7 1.51 -10.18 12.17
N MET A 8 1.10 -10.15 10.91
CA MET A 8 0.68 -11.37 10.24
C MET A 8 1.87 -11.92 9.45
N GLN A 9 2.63 -12.78 10.10
CA GLN A 9 3.38 -13.74 9.32
C GLN A 9 2.38 -14.69 8.64
N PRO A 10 2.45 -14.85 7.33
CA PRO A 10 1.58 -15.73 6.59
C PRO A 10 1.99 -17.18 6.79
N ARG A 11 1.81 -17.67 7.96
CA ARG A 11 1.78 -19.11 8.12
C ARG A 11 0.50 -19.60 7.50
N ALA A 12 0.64 -20.63 6.65
CA ALA A 12 -0.38 -21.39 5.97
C ALA A 12 -1.64 -21.68 6.82
N ASP A 13 -2.39 -20.64 7.17
CA ASP A 13 -3.77 -20.80 7.59
C ASP A 13 -4.56 -21.02 6.30
N GLY A 14 -4.93 -22.26 6.02
CA GLY A 14 -5.67 -22.63 4.82
C GLY A 14 -6.92 -21.80 4.58
N ARG A 15 -7.44 -21.11 5.62
CA ARG A 15 -8.58 -20.19 5.49
C ARG A 15 -8.30 -18.97 4.61
N PHE A 16 -7.06 -18.57 4.45
CA PHE A 16 -6.65 -17.39 3.66
C PHE A 16 -5.81 -17.74 2.42
N ALA A 17 -5.74 -19.03 2.05
CA ALA A 17 -5.03 -19.46 0.86
C ALA A 17 -5.49 -18.72 -0.40
N PHE A 18 -6.78 -18.38 -0.49
CA PHE A 18 -7.36 -17.65 -1.61
C PHE A 18 -6.73 -16.27 -1.85
N ILE A 19 -6.07 -15.65 -0.85
CA ILE A 19 -5.35 -14.38 -1.04
C ILE A 19 -4.30 -14.55 -2.13
N ARG A 20 -3.50 -15.62 -2.05
CA ARG A 20 -2.46 -15.95 -3.04
C ARG A 20 -3.07 -16.33 -4.38
N ASP A 21 -4.14 -17.14 -4.37
CA ASP A 21 -4.87 -17.54 -5.57
C ASP A 21 -5.47 -16.35 -6.33
N CYS A 22 -5.81 -15.29 -5.61
CA CYS A 22 -6.26 -14.01 -6.16
C CYS A 22 -5.12 -13.01 -6.43
N GLY A 23 -3.86 -13.48 -6.49
CA GLY A 23 -2.71 -12.63 -6.76
C GLY A 23 -2.35 -11.66 -5.63
N GLY A 24 -2.93 -11.86 -4.43
CA GLY A 24 -2.65 -11.05 -3.25
C GLY A 24 -1.37 -11.47 -2.53
N PHE A 25 -0.68 -10.52 -1.91
CA PHE A 25 0.52 -10.79 -1.12
C PHE A 25 0.69 -9.73 -0.01
N TYR A 26 1.50 -10.05 0.98
CA TYR A 26 1.82 -9.19 2.12
C TYR A 26 3.29 -9.28 2.54
N ILE A 27 4.04 -10.14 1.87
CA ILE A 27 5.49 -10.29 1.96
C ILE A 27 5.98 -10.75 0.59
N ASP A 28 7.18 -10.34 0.21
CA ASP A 28 7.88 -10.94 -0.92
C ASP A 28 8.56 -12.22 -0.43
N ASP A 29 7.94 -13.35 -0.70
CA ASP A 29 8.38 -14.68 -0.26
C ASP A 29 9.22 -15.43 -1.29
N ARG A 30 9.73 -14.73 -2.30
CA ARG A 30 10.65 -15.31 -3.28
C ARG A 30 11.94 -15.76 -2.57
N PRO A 31 12.47 -16.94 -2.91
CA PRO A 31 13.65 -17.51 -2.22
C PRO A 31 14.84 -16.55 -2.15
N GLU A 32 15.13 -15.82 -3.21
CA GLU A 32 16.21 -14.84 -3.28
C GLU A 32 16.06 -13.68 -2.27
N HIS A 33 14.83 -13.40 -1.84
CA HIS A 33 14.51 -12.31 -0.91
C HIS A 33 14.18 -12.79 0.51
N THR A 34 13.97 -14.07 0.74
CA THR A 34 13.55 -14.61 2.04
C THR A 34 14.48 -15.66 2.64
N ALA A 35 15.36 -16.24 1.84
CA ALA A 35 16.35 -17.20 2.34
C ALA A 35 17.27 -16.52 3.37
N ALA A 36 17.64 -17.24 4.41
CA ALA A 36 18.52 -16.72 5.47
C ALA A 36 19.91 -16.31 4.96
N ASP A 37 20.35 -16.94 3.87
CA ASP A 37 21.58 -16.70 3.13
C ASP A 37 21.34 -15.97 1.81
N GLY A 38 20.11 -15.48 1.59
CA GLY A 38 19.72 -14.71 0.40
C GLY A 38 20.63 -13.53 0.16
N ALA A 39 21.13 -13.40 -1.07
CA ALA A 39 22.10 -12.36 -1.44
C ALA A 39 21.50 -10.95 -1.33
N ASP A 40 20.17 -10.82 -1.53
CA ASP A 40 19.49 -9.55 -1.60
C ASP A 40 18.68 -9.28 -0.32
N LYS A 41 19.04 -8.20 0.38
CA LYS A 41 18.24 -7.68 1.50
C LYS A 41 17.27 -6.65 0.96
N VAL A 42 16.00 -7.01 0.84
CA VAL A 42 14.97 -6.17 0.25
C VAL A 42 13.86 -5.87 1.25
N VAL A 43 13.44 -4.60 1.28
CA VAL A 43 12.23 -4.13 1.95
C VAL A 43 11.45 -3.22 1.00
N TYR A 44 10.13 -3.23 1.12
CA TYR A 44 9.24 -2.41 0.32
C TYR A 44 8.59 -1.36 1.20
N LEU A 45 8.93 -0.09 0.95
CA LEU A 45 8.29 1.05 1.61
C LEU A 45 6.97 1.35 0.90
N THR A 46 5.86 1.24 1.61
CA THR A 46 4.54 1.49 1.05
C THR A 46 3.78 2.49 1.90
N PHE A 47 3.11 3.42 1.24
CA PHE A 47 2.46 4.57 1.86
C PHE A 47 0.99 4.63 1.44
N ASP A 48 0.06 4.62 2.41
CA ASP A 48 -1.34 4.90 2.15
C ASP A 48 -1.58 6.40 2.30
N ALA A 49 -1.82 7.08 1.16
CA ALA A 49 -1.84 8.53 1.07
C ALA A 49 -3.20 9.05 0.58
N GLY A 50 -4.00 9.61 1.48
CA GLY A 50 -5.35 10.08 1.18
C GLY A 50 -5.49 11.59 0.98
N TYR A 51 -4.61 12.37 1.58
CA TYR A 51 -4.60 13.84 1.51
C TYR A 51 -3.21 14.39 1.79
N GLU A 52 -3.00 15.66 1.53
CA GLU A 52 -1.76 16.38 1.80
C GLU A 52 -1.94 17.39 2.95
N ASN A 53 -1.05 17.34 3.90
CA ASN A 53 -0.93 18.32 5.00
C ASN A 53 0.52 18.79 5.21
N GLY A 54 1.36 18.67 4.19
CA GLY A 54 2.79 18.95 4.20
C GLY A 54 3.67 17.70 4.36
N ASN A 55 3.09 16.55 4.71
CA ASN A 55 3.87 15.35 5.01
C ASN A 55 4.14 14.47 3.78
N VAL A 56 3.24 14.40 2.81
CA VAL A 56 3.50 13.64 1.56
C VAL A 56 4.73 14.20 0.85
N ALA A 57 4.79 15.55 0.72
CA ALA A 57 5.93 16.22 0.11
C ALA A 57 7.24 15.93 0.87
N ARG A 58 7.21 15.95 2.22
CA ARG A 58 8.37 15.64 3.06
C ARG A 58 8.83 14.19 2.95
N VAL A 59 7.89 13.25 2.78
CA VAL A 59 8.23 11.83 2.53
C VAL A 59 8.93 11.69 1.20
N LEU A 60 8.45 12.34 0.15
CA LEU A 60 9.12 12.36 -1.16
C LEU A 60 10.52 12.95 -1.05
N ASP A 61 10.71 14.07 -0.33
CA ASP A 61 12.03 14.67 -0.09
C ASP A 61 12.98 13.68 0.63
N ALA A 62 12.47 12.96 1.63
CA ALA A 62 13.26 11.98 2.38
C ALA A 62 13.65 10.76 1.51
N LEU A 63 12.74 10.28 0.67
CA LEU A 63 13.02 9.20 -0.27
C LEU A 63 14.07 9.61 -1.31
N ALA A 64 13.95 10.82 -1.86
CA ALA A 64 14.94 11.36 -2.80
C ALA A 64 16.33 11.50 -2.15
N GLN A 65 16.41 11.98 -0.89
CA GLN A 65 17.68 12.07 -0.15
C GLN A 65 18.31 10.70 0.13
N ALA A 66 17.48 9.67 0.27
CA ALA A 66 17.93 8.30 0.53
C ALA A 66 18.17 7.48 -0.74
N ASP A 67 17.96 8.05 -1.93
CA ASP A 67 17.96 7.34 -3.20
C ASP A 67 17.08 6.06 -3.16
N ALA A 68 15.89 6.21 -2.56
CA ALA A 68 14.98 5.11 -2.30
C ALA A 68 13.65 5.30 -3.05
N ALA A 69 13.12 4.22 -3.60
CA ALA A 69 11.79 4.19 -4.20
C ALA A 69 10.73 3.73 -3.20
N GLY A 70 9.49 4.18 -3.38
CA GLY A 70 8.33 3.76 -2.60
C GLY A 70 7.12 3.48 -3.48
N ALA A 71 6.11 2.84 -2.90
CA ALA A 71 4.80 2.65 -3.53
C ALA A 71 3.74 3.42 -2.75
N PHE A 72 3.08 4.37 -3.41
CA PHE A 72 2.05 5.20 -2.83
C PHE A 72 0.67 4.70 -3.25
N PHE A 73 -0.09 4.17 -2.31
CA PHE A 73 -1.49 3.79 -2.49
C PHE A 73 -2.34 5.03 -2.25
N VAL A 74 -2.77 5.66 -3.33
CA VAL A 74 -3.40 6.98 -3.28
C VAL A 74 -4.92 6.90 -3.35
N LEU A 75 -5.59 7.89 -2.75
CA LEU A 75 -7.03 8.09 -2.83
C LEU A 75 -7.38 9.17 -3.86
N GLY A 76 -8.63 9.16 -4.30
CA GLY A 76 -9.16 10.17 -5.22
C GLY A 76 -9.05 11.60 -4.70
N ASN A 77 -9.14 11.81 -3.38
CA ASN A 77 -8.97 13.13 -2.79
C ASN A 77 -7.57 13.69 -3.03
N LEU A 78 -6.52 12.90 -2.75
CA LEU A 78 -5.14 13.33 -3.01
C LEU A 78 -4.90 13.58 -4.50
N ALA A 79 -5.35 12.66 -5.37
CA ALA A 79 -5.15 12.78 -6.80
C ALA A 79 -5.78 14.06 -7.38
N ARG A 80 -6.96 14.44 -6.91
CA ARG A 80 -7.67 15.62 -7.40
C ARG A 80 -7.20 16.94 -6.80
N GLN A 81 -6.88 16.95 -5.51
CA GLN A 81 -6.49 18.16 -4.81
C GLN A 81 -5.00 18.50 -5.01
N ASN A 82 -4.16 17.49 -5.22
CA ASN A 82 -2.72 17.62 -5.30
C ASN A 82 -2.13 16.90 -6.52
N PRO A 83 -2.59 17.20 -7.75
CA PRO A 83 -2.12 16.53 -8.96
C PRO A 83 -0.62 16.69 -9.18
N ASP A 84 -0.01 17.77 -8.68
CA ASP A 84 1.44 17.98 -8.73
C ASP A 84 2.22 16.93 -7.93
N LEU A 85 1.69 16.51 -6.77
CA LEU A 85 2.32 15.45 -5.98
C LEU A 85 2.21 14.09 -6.67
N ILE A 86 1.08 13.81 -7.33
CA ILE A 86 0.93 12.58 -8.13
C ILE A 86 1.96 12.54 -9.27
N ARG A 87 2.14 13.67 -9.98
CA ARG A 87 3.19 13.80 -11.01
C ARG A 87 4.58 13.63 -10.43
N ARG A 88 4.84 14.26 -9.29
CA ARG A 88 6.11 14.19 -8.59
C ARG A 88 6.45 12.73 -8.20
N MET A 89 5.50 11.99 -7.62
CA MET A 89 5.68 10.57 -7.28
C MET A 89 6.15 9.77 -8.50
N ALA A 90 5.46 9.91 -9.63
CA ALA A 90 5.82 9.18 -10.85
C ALA A 90 7.17 9.64 -11.43
N ALA A 91 7.44 10.95 -11.45
CA ALA A 91 8.68 11.52 -11.99
C ALA A 91 9.92 11.12 -11.18
N GLU A 92 9.78 10.93 -9.86
CA GLU A 92 10.85 10.48 -8.96
C GLU A 92 10.98 8.94 -8.89
N GLY A 93 10.24 8.20 -9.75
CA GLY A 93 10.38 6.75 -9.87
C GLY A 93 9.59 5.94 -8.84
N HIS A 94 8.66 6.56 -8.13
CA HIS A 94 7.76 5.87 -7.22
C HIS A 94 6.57 5.26 -7.96
N LEU A 95 6.00 4.19 -7.40
CA LEU A 95 4.77 3.62 -7.92
C LEU A 95 3.56 4.39 -7.37
N VAL A 96 2.68 4.84 -8.25
CA VAL A 96 1.35 5.35 -7.89
C VAL A 96 0.36 4.20 -8.01
N CYS A 97 -0.21 3.76 -6.89
CA CYS A 97 -1.03 2.58 -6.75
C CYS A 97 -2.45 2.93 -6.30
N ASN A 98 -3.38 2.00 -6.48
CA ASN A 98 -4.80 2.22 -6.21
C ASN A 98 -5.16 1.87 -4.75
N HIS A 99 -5.72 2.85 -4.01
CA HIS A 99 -6.26 2.65 -2.65
C HIS A 99 -7.79 2.86 -2.60
N SER A 100 -8.49 2.63 -3.70
CA SER A 100 -9.85 3.07 -4.00
C SER A 100 -9.94 4.60 -4.21
N TYR A 101 -11.08 5.05 -4.68
CA TYR A 101 -11.31 6.48 -4.84
C TYR A 101 -11.78 7.14 -3.53
N ALA A 102 -12.70 6.49 -2.79
CA ALA A 102 -13.42 7.09 -1.68
C ALA A 102 -13.14 6.46 -0.31
N HIS A 103 -12.19 5.54 -0.21
CA HIS A 103 -11.79 4.84 1.03
C HIS A 103 -12.97 4.18 1.76
N ARG A 104 -13.85 3.50 1.02
CA ARG A 104 -15.00 2.78 1.60
C ARG A 104 -14.70 1.30 1.78
N ASP A 105 -15.41 0.66 2.71
CA ASP A 105 -15.40 -0.79 2.82
C ASP A 105 -16.08 -1.40 1.58
N MET A 106 -15.31 -2.08 0.77
CA MET A 106 -15.72 -2.67 -0.51
C MET A 106 -16.03 -4.17 -0.39
N THR A 107 -16.00 -4.75 0.80
CA THR A 107 -16.08 -6.20 1.02
C THR A 107 -17.41 -6.83 0.60
N SER A 108 -18.47 -6.03 0.53
CA SER A 108 -19.82 -6.46 0.12
C SER A 108 -20.27 -5.91 -1.23
N TRP A 109 -19.39 -5.21 -1.95
CA TRP A 109 -19.73 -4.60 -3.24
C TRP A 109 -19.77 -5.64 -4.36
N SER A 110 -20.58 -5.36 -5.38
CA SER A 110 -20.57 -6.11 -6.62
C SER A 110 -19.27 -5.89 -7.41
N ALA A 111 -18.99 -6.79 -8.34
CA ALA A 111 -17.83 -6.67 -9.22
C ALA A 111 -17.85 -5.38 -10.04
N ASP A 112 -19.03 -4.94 -10.48
CA ASP A 112 -19.19 -3.71 -11.27
C ASP A 112 -18.93 -2.46 -10.43
N GLU A 113 -19.39 -2.42 -9.16
CA GLU A 113 -19.10 -1.33 -8.23
C GLU A 113 -17.61 -1.25 -7.92
N ILE A 114 -16.95 -2.40 -7.72
CA ILE A 114 -15.51 -2.48 -7.50
C ILE A 114 -14.75 -1.95 -8.72
N ALA A 115 -15.10 -2.43 -9.93
CA ALA A 115 -14.48 -1.99 -11.18
C ALA A 115 -14.64 -0.48 -11.37
N ALA A 116 -15.84 0.06 -11.14
CA ALA A 116 -16.10 1.50 -11.24
C ALA A 116 -15.25 2.33 -10.25
N GLU A 117 -15.11 1.87 -9.01
CA GLU A 117 -14.30 2.56 -7.99
C GLU A 117 -12.82 2.58 -8.37
N LEU A 118 -12.29 1.45 -8.86
CA LEU A 118 -10.90 1.36 -9.32
C LEU A 118 -10.65 2.28 -10.52
N THR A 119 -11.53 2.24 -11.53
CA THR A 119 -11.42 3.07 -12.73
C THR A 119 -11.52 4.56 -12.38
N ARG A 120 -12.40 4.93 -11.44
CA ARG A 120 -12.54 6.32 -11.01
C ARG A 120 -11.25 6.89 -10.45
N LEU A 121 -10.46 6.10 -9.73
CA LEU A 121 -9.14 6.54 -9.27
C LEU A 121 -8.14 6.62 -10.43
N GLU A 122 -8.12 5.61 -11.31
CA GLU A 122 -7.27 5.63 -12.51
C GLU A 122 -7.49 6.91 -13.31
N ASP A 123 -8.77 7.29 -13.53
CA ASP A 123 -9.12 8.50 -14.26
C ASP A 123 -8.61 9.76 -13.56
N ALA A 124 -8.77 9.85 -12.23
CA ALA A 124 -8.24 10.99 -11.47
C ALA A 124 -6.71 11.10 -11.57
N CYS A 125 -5.98 9.99 -11.55
CA CYS A 125 -4.53 9.99 -11.75
C CYS A 125 -4.16 10.32 -13.21
N ARG A 126 -4.93 9.82 -14.17
CA ARG A 126 -4.73 10.12 -15.60
C ARG A 126 -4.99 11.60 -15.92
N GLU A 127 -5.96 12.23 -15.27
CA GLU A 127 -6.16 13.69 -15.34
C GLU A 127 -4.94 14.46 -14.82
N ALA A 128 -4.21 13.91 -13.87
CA ALA A 128 -2.92 14.43 -13.42
C ALA A 128 -1.75 14.08 -14.37
N GLY A 129 -1.99 13.30 -15.43
CA GLY A 129 -0.96 12.85 -16.39
C GLY A 129 -0.18 11.63 -15.96
N VAL A 130 -0.69 10.82 -15.03
CA VAL A 130 -0.01 9.65 -14.47
C VAL A 130 -0.88 8.41 -14.62
N GLU A 131 -0.29 7.34 -15.18
CA GLU A 131 -0.90 6.01 -15.19
C GLU A 131 -0.60 5.29 -13.86
N THR A 132 -1.62 4.67 -13.27
CA THR A 132 -1.46 3.91 -12.04
C THR A 132 -0.83 2.54 -12.30
N ALA A 133 0.05 2.11 -11.42
CA ALA A 133 0.51 0.73 -11.38
C ALA A 133 -0.66 -0.19 -10.95
N LYS A 134 -0.70 -1.40 -11.49
CA LYS A 134 -1.79 -2.37 -11.23
C LYS A 134 -1.62 -3.07 -9.86
N PHE A 135 -1.41 -2.27 -8.83
CA PHE A 135 -1.42 -2.69 -7.43
C PHE A 135 -2.54 -1.99 -6.68
N PHE A 136 -3.29 -2.77 -5.93
CA PHE A 136 -4.42 -2.31 -5.12
C PHE A 136 -4.18 -2.64 -3.64
N ARG A 137 -4.54 -1.72 -2.75
CA ARG A 137 -4.65 -2.00 -1.32
C ARG A 137 -6.06 -1.70 -0.85
N PRO A 138 -6.75 -2.68 -0.23
CA PRO A 138 -8.11 -2.44 0.25
C PRO A 138 -8.09 -1.44 1.41
N PRO A 139 -9.05 -0.51 1.47
CA PRO A 139 -9.23 0.39 2.60
C PRO A 139 -9.26 -0.36 3.94
N GLU A 140 -8.53 0.15 4.93
CA GLU A 140 -8.38 -0.45 6.26
C GLU A 140 -7.87 -1.91 6.27
N GLY A 141 -7.37 -2.43 5.14
CA GLY A 141 -7.00 -3.82 4.99
C GLY A 141 -8.20 -4.79 5.04
N ARG A 142 -9.42 -4.30 4.84
CA ARG A 142 -10.62 -5.14 4.83
C ARG A 142 -10.76 -5.85 3.49
N PHE A 143 -10.97 -7.15 3.54
CA PHE A 143 -11.11 -7.95 2.34
C PHE A 143 -12.15 -9.07 2.46
N SER A 144 -12.63 -9.50 1.32
CA SER A 144 -13.39 -10.73 1.11
C SER A 144 -12.83 -11.43 -0.13
N GLU A 145 -13.11 -12.73 -0.27
CA GLU A 145 -12.67 -13.46 -1.47
C GLU A 145 -13.29 -12.86 -2.74
N SER A 146 -14.57 -12.46 -2.69
CA SER A 146 -15.25 -11.82 -3.81
C SER A 146 -14.58 -10.50 -4.23
N LEU A 147 -14.18 -9.65 -3.27
CA LEU A 147 -13.44 -8.43 -3.54
C LEU A 147 -12.10 -8.73 -4.24
N LEU A 148 -11.30 -9.66 -3.69
CA LEU A 148 -9.99 -9.96 -4.27
C LEU A 148 -10.11 -10.56 -5.67
N ARG A 149 -11.10 -11.41 -5.93
CA ARG A 149 -11.37 -11.94 -7.28
C ARG A 149 -11.78 -10.85 -8.26
N ALA A 150 -12.64 -9.91 -7.84
CA ALA A 150 -13.07 -8.80 -8.68
C ALA A 150 -11.90 -7.86 -9.01
N VAL A 151 -11.05 -7.56 -8.02
CA VAL A 151 -9.82 -6.75 -8.18
C VAL A 151 -8.85 -7.42 -9.15
N MET A 152 -8.63 -8.73 -8.99
CA MET A 152 -7.78 -9.51 -9.89
C MET A 152 -8.33 -9.53 -11.33
N ALA A 153 -9.63 -9.61 -11.51
CA ALA A 153 -10.28 -9.57 -12.84
C ALA A 153 -10.04 -8.23 -13.56
N GLN A 154 -9.78 -7.14 -12.83
CA GLN A 154 -9.36 -5.83 -13.38
C GLN A 154 -7.85 -5.73 -13.64
N GLY A 155 -7.12 -6.84 -13.52
CA GLY A 155 -5.68 -6.91 -13.74
C GLY A 155 -4.82 -6.42 -12.56
N TYR A 156 -5.42 -6.19 -11.40
CA TYR A 156 -4.71 -5.76 -10.20
C TYR A 156 -4.19 -6.92 -9.37
N ARG A 157 -3.07 -6.67 -8.68
CA ARG A 157 -2.61 -7.49 -7.55
C ARG A 157 -2.90 -6.77 -6.25
N THR A 158 -3.45 -7.50 -5.26
CA THR A 158 -3.74 -6.92 -3.95
C THR A 158 -2.49 -6.98 -3.07
N VAL A 159 -2.13 -5.84 -2.48
CA VAL A 159 -0.94 -5.69 -1.62
C VAL A 159 -1.37 -5.37 -0.20
N PHE A 160 -1.10 -6.29 0.71
CA PHE A 160 -1.21 -6.06 2.14
C PHE A 160 0.15 -5.63 2.70
N TRP A 161 0.43 -5.92 3.97
CA TRP A 161 1.70 -5.60 4.61
C TRP A 161 2.10 -6.69 5.61
N SER A 162 3.38 -6.88 5.81
CA SER A 162 3.92 -7.77 6.82
C SER A 162 4.25 -7.04 8.12
N PHE A 163 4.44 -5.73 8.06
CA PHE A 163 4.62 -4.86 9.21
C PHE A 163 3.96 -3.50 9.01
N GLY A 164 3.35 -2.97 10.05
CA GLY A 164 2.80 -1.63 10.16
C GLY A 164 2.47 -1.31 11.62
N TYR A 165 2.34 -0.04 11.94
CA TYR A 165 1.90 0.41 13.26
C TYR A 165 0.93 1.58 13.11
N ALA A 166 0.35 2.06 14.21
CA ALA A 166 -0.66 3.13 14.17
C ALA A 166 0.00 4.51 14.03
N ASP A 167 0.72 4.74 12.92
CA ASP A 167 1.32 6.01 12.55
C ASP A 167 0.31 7.04 11.99
N TRP A 168 -0.90 6.59 11.74
CA TRP A 168 -2.03 7.41 11.32
C TRP A 168 -2.77 8.10 12.48
N ASP A 169 -2.49 7.71 13.74
CA ASP A 169 -3.14 8.27 14.94
C ASP A 169 -2.37 9.52 15.39
N ASN A 170 -2.85 10.69 15.01
CA ASN A 170 -2.22 11.97 15.33
C ASN A 170 -2.11 12.26 16.83
N ASP A 171 -3.00 11.68 17.65
CA ASP A 171 -3.02 11.89 19.09
C ASP A 171 -2.02 10.98 19.83
N ARG A 172 -1.45 9.98 19.14
CA ARG A 172 -0.56 8.97 19.71
C ARG A 172 0.70 8.73 18.89
N GLN A 173 1.25 9.77 18.31
CA GLN A 173 2.49 9.65 17.55
C GLN A 173 3.67 9.28 18.47
N PRO A 174 4.41 8.20 18.18
CA PRO A 174 5.66 7.93 18.87
C PRO A 174 6.71 8.99 18.52
N SER A 175 7.70 9.18 19.38
CA SER A 175 8.86 9.99 19.00
C SER A 175 9.54 9.41 17.75
N PRO A 176 10.22 10.21 16.92
CA PRO A 176 10.93 9.72 15.73
C PRO A 176 11.92 8.58 16.06
N ALA A 177 12.62 8.65 17.22
CA ALA A 177 13.51 7.60 17.67
C ALA A 177 12.78 6.29 18.00
N ALA A 178 11.61 6.38 18.66
CA ALA A 178 10.81 5.21 19.00
C ALA A 178 10.15 4.60 17.73
N ALA A 179 9.69 5.43 16.79
CA ALA A 179 9.17 4.97 15.50
C ALA A 179 10.25 4.24 14.69
N LYS A 180 11.45 4.83 14.62
CA LYS A 180 12.61 4.21 13.95
C LYS A 180 12.97 2.86 14.60
N ALA A 181 13.07 2.79 15.91
CA ALA A 181 13.37 1.53 16.62
C ALA A 181 12.30 0.48 16.33
N LYS A 182 11.01 0.85 16.40
CA LYS A 182 9.91 -0.06 16.10
C LYS A 182 9.97 -0.63 14.68
N ILE A 183 10.32 0.18 13.68
CA ILE A 183 10.50 -0.30 12.30
C ILE A 183 11.71 -1.24 12.24
N LEU A 184 12.87 -0.83 12.76
CA LEU A 184 14.11 -1.62 12.67
C LEU A 184 14.01 -2.97 13.39
N ASP A 185 13.36 -3.02 14.56
CA ASP A 185 13.17 -4.24 15.35
C ASP A 185 12.26 -5.27 14.66
N ASN A 186 11.49 -4.83 13.66
CA ASN A 186 10.55 -5.66 12.92
C ASN A 186 10.95 -5.86 11.46
N LEU A 187 12.12 -5.39 11.05
CA LEU A 187 12.61 -5.63 9.70
C LEU A 187 12.88 -7.10 9.47
N HIS A 188 12.46 -7.56 8.32
CA HIS A 188 12.77 -8.89 7.80
C HIS A 188 12.90 -8.79 6.28
N ASN A 189 13.62 -9.72 5.68
CA ASN A 189 13.81 -9.72 4.24
C ASN A 189 12.47 -9.98 3.53
N GLY A 190 12.21 -9.24 2.46
CA GLY A 190 10.93 -9.27 1.74
C GLY A 190 9.80 -8.50 2.42
N ALA A 191 10.07 -7.76 3.52
CA ALA A 191 9.05 -7.03 4.24
C ALA A 191 8.33 -6.00 3.36
N VAL A 192 7.00 -6.01 3.43
CA VAL A 192 6.14 -4.93 2.94
C VAL A 192 5.72 -4.09 4.15
N ILE A 193 6.22 -2.86 4.22
CA ILE A 193 6.01 -1.96 5.36
C ILE A 193 4.91 -0.98 5.02
N LEU A 194 3.86 -0.93 5.88
CA LEU A 194 2.79 0.05 5.76
C LEU A 194 3.11 1.29 6.60
N LEU A 195 3.07 2.45 5.95
CA LEU A 195 3.23 3.78 6.54
C LEU A 195 2.14 4.72 6.03
N HIS A 196 1.86 5.79 6.80
CA HIS A 196 0.89 6.82 6.43
C HIS A 196 1.56 8.21 6.52
N PRO A 197 1.65 8.97 5.42
CA PRO A 197 2.24 10.30 5.42
C PRO A 197 1.21 11.38 5.82
N THR A 198 0.34 11.09 6.77
CA THR A 198 -0.83 11.93 7.11
C THR A 198 -0.77 12.55 8.49
N SER A 199 0.23 12.25 9.28
CA SER A 199 0.38 12.75 10.65
C SER A 199 1.51 13.73 10.82
#